data_06946b33a6a95447e1dfe84c5c6489bb
#
_entry.id   06946b33a6a95447e1dfe84c5c6489bb
#
_cell.length_a   1.000
_cell.length_b   1.000
_cell.length_c   1.000
_cell.angle_alpha   90.00
_cell.angle_beta   90.00
_cell.angle_gamma   90.00
#
_symmetry.space_group_name_H-M   'P 1'
#
loop_
_entity.id
_entity.type
_entity.pdbx_description
1 polymer ?
#
loop_
_entity_poly.entity_id
_entity_poly.type
_entity_poly.pdbx_seq_one_letter_code
_entity_poly.pdbx_strand_id
1 'polypeptide(L)'
;MADESEKQRWDAYFIRPHSNVLRNKLGLRNYEKLRIAEYKIRALRQLDIERGDVEIPRTFDAAHLRALHRHLLGDVYEWAGEFRDTAVFKGEKGFLAYQELATWLDDVGGRVRGLDWSTMARREFVENISAVYADVNVAHPFREGNGVACKLFISQLSELSPYEIRYDRVSKERWDQAAGATLPPGRIATGANPWPMYAVFERITFEREAPAGLAEAARLHASAYPEQRVGSQPTATRELGEQPERNRPHGEQNHNGHSLA
;
A
#
# COMPACT_ATOMS: atom_id res chain seq x y z
N MET A 1 -16.16 18.31 -21.25
CA MET A 1 -17.21 17.37 -21.69
C MET A 1 -16.52 16.02 -21.80
N ALA A 2 -17.10 14.95 -21.22
CA ALA A 2 -16.57 13.61 -21.46
C ALA A 2 -16.73 13.33 -22.96
N ASP A 3 -15.71 12.75 -23.57
CA ASP A 3 -15.76 12.29 -24.96
C ASP A 3 -16.92 11.29 -25.11
N GLU A 4 -17.66 11.34 -26.21
CA GLU A 4 -18.75 10.40 -26.48
C GLU A 4 -18.29 8.94 -26.37
N SER A 5 -17.03 8.67 -26.71
CA SER A 5 -16.38 7.37 -26.52
C SER A 5 -16.22 6.97 -25.05
N GLU A 6 -15.91 7.90 -24.15
CA GLU A 6 -15.82 7.63 -22.71
C GLU A 6 -17.18 7.31 -22.11
N LYS A 7 -18.22 8.04 -22.51
CA LYS A 7 -19.59 7.75 -22.11
C LYS A 7 -20.04 6.36 -22.54
N GLN A 8 -19.71 5.94 -23.75
CA GLN A 8 -20.02 4.59 -24.25
C GLN A 8 -19.29 3.51 -23.42
N ARG A 9 -18.01 3.70 -23.09
CA ARG A 9 -17.26 2.79 -22.19
C ARG A 9 -17.89 2.73 -20.80
N TRP A 10 -18.30 3.87 -20.24
CA TRP A 10 -19.01 3.91 -18.96
C TRP A 10 -20.33 3.14 -19.01
N ASP A 11 -21.16 3.37 -20.02
CA ASP A 11 -22.45 2.69 -20.19
C ASP A 11 -22.28 1.18 -20.39
N ALA A 12 -21.18 0.73 -20.98
CA ALA A 12 -20.87 -0.69 -21.17
C ALA A 12 -20.70 -1.49 -19.87
N TYR A 13 -20.39 -0.84 -18.74
CA TYR A 13 -20.35 -1.50 -17.45
C TYR A 13 -21.74 -1.92 -16.92
N PHE A 14 -22.82 -1.37 -17.47
CA PHE A 14 -24.17 -1.62 -16.97
C PHE A 14 -24.95 -2.60 -17.87
N ILE A 15 -25.97 -3.23 -17.31
CA ILE A 15 -26.83 -4.16 -18.08
C ILE A 15 -27.60 -3.45 -19.21
N ARG A 16 -27.79 -2.14 -19.09
CA ARG A 16 -28.38 -1.23 -20.07
C ARG A 16 -28.05 0.21 -19.72
N PRO A 17 -28.09 1.16 -20.64
CA PRO A 17 -27.94 2.59 -20.36
C PRO A 17 -28.85 3.05 -19.22
N HIS A 18 -28.37 3.98 -18.40
CA HIS A 18 -29.10 4.54 -17.26
C HIS A 18 -29.54 3.53 -16.18
N SER A 19 -29.02 2.30 -16.21
CA SER A 19 -29.21 1.33 -15.13
C SER A 19 -28.25 1.63 -13.97
N ASN A 20 -28.67 1.27 -12.75
CA ASN A 20 -27.79 1.21 -11.59
C ASN A 20 -27.22 -0.21 -11.35
N VAL A 21 -27.53 -1.17 -12.23
CA VAL A 21 -27.10 -2.57 -12.12
C VAL A 21 -25.93 -2.82 -13.06
N LEU A 22 -24.78 -3.19 -12.50
CA LEU A 22 -23.61 -3.57 -13.28
C LEU A 22 -23.87 -4.89 -14.03
N ARG A 23 -23.29 -5.01 -15.21
CA ARG A 23 -23.27 -6.24 -15.99
C ARG A 23 -22.47 -7.28 -15.20
N ASN A 24 -23.09 -8.43 -14.94
CA ASN A 24 -22.54 -9.44 -14.06
C ASN A 24 -22.77 -10.85 -14.59
N LYS A 25 -21.89 -11.77 -14.24
CA LYS A 25 -21.91 -13.20 -14.63
C LYS A 25 -23.09 -13.99 -14.01
N LEU A 26 -23.67 -13.44 -12.94
CA LEU A 26 -24.74 -14.08 -12.19
C LEU A 26 -26.11 -13.90 -12.85
N GLY A 27 -26.20 -13.10 -13.93
CA GLY A 27 -27.46 -12.79 -14.62
C GLY A 27 -28.44 -11.95 -13.77
N LEU A 28 -27.98 -11.37 -12.66
CA LEU A 28 -28.82 -10.59 -11.77
C LEU A 28 -29.15 -9.22 -12.37
N ARG A 29 -30.43 -8.84 -12.33
CA ARG A 29 -30.95 -7.58 -12.86
C ARG A 29 -31.50 -6.63 -11.79
N ASN A 30 -31.37 -7.00 -10.52
CA ASN A 30 -31.80 -6.20 -9.39
C ASN A 30 -30.57 -5.79 -8.59
N TYR A 31 -30.42 -4.49 -8.32
CA TYR A 31 -29.25 -3.92 -7.63
C TYR A 31 -29.01 -4.54 -6.27
N GLU A 32 -30.05 -4.64 -5.41
CA GLU A 32 -29.90 -5.18 -4.05
C GLU A 32 -29.51 -6.66 -4.05
N LYS A 33 -30.10 -7.45 -4.97
CA LYS A 33 -29.72 -8.87 -5.12
C LYS A 33 -28.28 -9.01 -5.57
N LEU A 34 -27.83 -8.17 -6.51
CA LEU A 34 -26.44 -8.18 -6.99
C LEU A 34 -25.48 -7.80 -5.83
N ARG A 35 -25.79 -6.72 -5.10
CA ARG A 35 -24.98 -6.27 -3.96
C ARG A 35 -24.81 -7.34 -2.89
N ILE A 36 -25.89 -8.05 -2.56
CA ILE A 36 -25.85 -9.14 -1.56
C ILE A 36 -25.02 -10.32 -2.08
N ALA A 37 -25.23 -10.73 -3.33
CA ALA A 37 -24.47 -11.82 -3.94
C ALA A 37 -22.98 -11.51 -4.04
N GLU A 38 -22.65 -10.31 -4.51
CA GLU A 38 -21.27 -9.81 -4.57
C GLU A 38 -20.60 -9.86 -3.20
N TYR A 39 -21.27 -9.31 -2.17
CA TYR A 39 -20.73 -9.31 -0.80
C TYR A 39 -20.40 -10.73 -0.33
N LYS A 40 -21.31 -11.69 -0.53
CA LYS A 40 -21.11 -13.08 -0.09
C LYS A 40 -19.96 -13.77 -0.83
N ILE A 41 -19.92 -13.64 -2.15
CA ILE A 41 -18.87 -14.23 -3.00
C ILE A 41 -17.51 -13.65 -2.61
N ARG A 42 -17.42 -12.33 -2.54
CA ARG A 42 -16.19 -11.63 -2.16
C ARG A 42 -15.69 -12.03 -0.78
N ALA A 43 -16.59 -12.19 0.20
CA ALA A 43 -16.22 -12.64 1.55
C ALA A 43 -15.64 -14.06 1.54
N LEU A 44 -16.21 -14.97 0.77
CA LEU A 44 -15.66 -16.33 0.58
C LEU A 44 -14.28 -16.28 -0.09
N ARG A 45 -14.13 -15.49 -1.16
CA ARG A 45 -12.86 -15.35 -1.85
C ARG A 45 -11.76 -14.70 -1.00
N GLN A 46 -12.13 -13.80 -0.10
CA GLN A 46 -11.20 -13.25 0.87
C GLN A 46 -10.73 -14.34 1.86
N LEU A 47 -11.62 -15.20 2.33
CA LEU A 47 -11.27 -16.33 3.20
C LEU A 47 -10.33 -17.33 2.51
N ASP A 48 -10.47 -17.57 1.19
CA ASP A 48 -9.55 -18.43 0.45
C ASP A 48 -8.09 -17.92 0.56
N ILE A 49 -7.92 -16.59 0.45
CA ILE A 49 -6.59 -15.95 0.62
C ILE A 49 -6.10 -16.03 2.06
N GLU A 50 -6.95 -15.73 3.04
CA GLU A 50 -6.60 -15.71 4.46
C GLU A 50 -6.22 -17.13 4.99
N ARG A 51 -6.79 -18.17 4.41
CA ARG A 51 -6.48 -19.59 4.72
C ARG A 51 -5.27 -20.13 3.97
N GLY A 52 -4.78 -19.40 2.97
CA GLY A 52 -3.72 -19.88 2.11
C GLY A 52 -4.18 -20.90 1.05
N ASP A 53 -5.49 -21.00 0.79
CA ASP A 53 -6.06 -21.89 -0.24
C ASP A 53 -5.72 -21.40 -1.65
N VAL A 54 -5.35 -20.12 -1.76
CA VAL A 54 -4.91 -19.47 -3.00
C VAL A 54 -3.66 -18.63 -2.73
N GLU A 55 -2.64 -18.81 -3.55
CA GLU A 55 -1.43 -18.00 -3.55
C GLU A 55 -1.50 -16.92 -4.63
N ILE A 56 -1.39 -15.66 -4.22
CA ILE A 56 -1.29 -14.51 -5.11
C ILE A 56 0.09 -13.87 -4.92
N PRO A 57 0.92 -13.73 -5.98
CA PRO A 57 2.23 -13.12 -5.88
C PRO A 57 2.18 -11.70 -5.28
N ARG A 58 2.91 -11.47 -4.21
CA ARG A 58 2.90 -10.22 -3.44
C ARG A 58 3.96 -9.26 -3.95
N THR A 59 3.77 -8.74 -5.16
CA THR A 59 4.69 -7.79 -5.81
C THR A 59 4.46 -6.34 -5.38
N PHE A 60 3.34 -6.06 -4.70
CA PHE A 60 2.91 -4.75 -4.20
C PHE A 60 2.88 -3.63 -5.25
N ASP A 61 2.54 -3.98 -6.47
CA ASP A 61 2.41 -3.12 -7.65
C ASP A 61 1.06 -3.28 -8.35
N ALA A 62 0.94 -2.75 -9.55
CA ALA A 62 -0.25 -2.87 -10.40
C ALA A 62 -0.69 -4.32 -10.61
N ALA A 63 0.26 -5.24 -10.84
CA ALA A 63 -0.03 -6.65 -11.09
C ALA A 63 -0.64 -7.33 -9.87
N HIS A 64 -0.08 -7.07 -8.68
CA HIS A 64 -0.61 -7.60 -7.42
C HIS A 64 -2.05 -7.12 -7.16
N LEU A 65 -2.30 -5.81 -7.26
CA LEU A 65 -3.62 -5.26 -7.01
C LEU A 65 -4.68 -5.79 -8.00
N ARG A 66 -4.31 -5.98 -9.27
CA ARG A 66 -5.15 -6.62 -10.29
C ARG A 66 -5.46 -8.08 -9.96
N ALA A 67 -4.46 -8.84 -9.50
CA ALA A 67 -4.62 -10.24 -9.14
C ALA A 67 -5.57 -10.40 -7.92
N LEU A 68 -5.40 -9.57 -6.88
CA LEU A 68 -6.31 -9.53 -5.74
C LEU A 68 -7.74 -9.22 -6.17
N HIS A 69 -7.94 -8.19 -6.98
CA HIS A 69 -9.26 -7.80 -7.45
C HIS A 69 -9.91 -8.88 -8.32
N ARG A 70 -9.13 -9.51 -9.21
CA ARG A 70 -9.61 -10.62 -10.06
C ARG A 70 -10.07 -11.80 -9.20
N HIS A 71 -9.31 -12.17 -8.19
CA HIS A 71 -9.68 -13.27 -7.30
C HIS A 71 -10.97 -12.94 -6.50
N LEU A 72 -11.07 -11.73 -5.96
CA LEU A 72 -12.20 -11.31 -5.14
C LEU A 72 -13.53 -11.23 -5.92
N LEU A 73 -13.49 -10.81 -7.18
CA LEU A 73 -14.68 -10.44 -7.94
C LEU A 73 -14.84 -11.15 -9.29
N GLY A 74 -13.91 -12.04 -9.65
CA GLY A 74 -13.91 -12.74 -10.94
C GLY A 74 -15.11 -13.64 -11.18
N ASP A 75 -15.77 -14.11 -10.13
CA ASP A 75 -17.02 -14.88 -10.26
C ASP A 75 -18.24 -14.00 -10.49
N VAL A 76 -18.11 -12.69 -10.25
CA VAL A 76 -19.20 -11.73 -10.38
C VAL A 76 -19.09 -10.91 -11.65
N TYR A 77 -17.89 -10.46 -12.01
CA TYR A 77 -17.66 -9.53 -13.10
C TYR A 77 -16.63 -10.03 -14.11
N GLU A 78 -16.92 -9.89 -15.40
CA GLU A 78 -15.97 -10.21 -16.47
C GLU A 78 -14.73 -9.31 -16.44
N TRP A 79 -14.92 -8.06 -16.08
CA TRP A 79 -13.85 -7.06 -15.99
C TRP A 79 -13.06 -7.10 -14.67
N ALA A 80 -13.29 -8.09 -13.79
CA ALA A 80 -12.54 -8.22 -12.56
C ALA A 80 -11.03 -8.34 -12.83
N GLY A 81 -10.23 -7.50 -12.16
CA GLY A 81 -8.79 -7.40 -12.38
C GLY A 81 -8.38 -6.52 -13.56
N GLU A 82 -9.32 -5.96 -14.31
CA GLU A 82 -9.02 -4.97 -15.34
C GLU A 82 -9.17 -3.55 -14.79
N PHE A 83 -8.22 -2.68 -15.13
CA PHE A 83 -8.32 -1.28 -14.77
C PHE A 83 -9.46 -0.63 -15.51
N ARG A 84 -10.12 0.32 -14.85
CA ARG A 84 -11.13 1.15 -15.51
C ARG A 84 -10.52 1.94 -16.67
N ASP A 85 -11.31 2.16 -17.69
CA ASP A 85 -10.98 2.94 -18.87
C ASP A 85 -11.79 4.24 -18.97
N THR A 86 -12.37 4.67 -17.83
CA THR A 86 -13.20 5.86 -17.71
C THR A 86 -12.82 6.65 -16.44
N ALA A 87 -13.10 7.95 -16.45
CA ALA A 87 -12.98 8.78 -15.26
C ALA A 87 -14.02 8.39 -14.20
N VAL A 88 -13.61 8.43 -12.93
CA VAL A 88 -14.47 8.16 -11.76
C VAL A 88 -14.35 9.32 -10.79
N PHE A 89 -15.47 9.64 -10.11
CA PHE A 89 -15.59 10.77 -9.21
C PHE A 89 -16.22 10.36 -7.88
N LYS A 90 -15.85 11.07 -6.82
CA LYS A 90 -16.52 11.05 -5.52
C LYS A 90 -17.01 12.48 -5.20
N GLY A 91 -18.27 12.76 -5.51
CA GLY A 91 -18.78 14.12 -5.54
C GLY A 91 -18.08 14.94 -6.63
N GLU A 92 -17.49 16.07 -6.25
CA GLU A 92 -16.76 16.96 -7.18
C GLU A 92 -15.27 16.56 -7.36
N LYS A 93 -14.77 15.65 -6.55
CA LYS A 93 -13.38 15.20 -6.61
C LYS A 93 -13.20 14.04 -7.59
N GLY A 94 -12.29 14.17 -8.54
CA GLY A 94 -11.89 13.09 -9.43
C GLY A 94 -10.78 12.24 -8.82
N PHE A 95 -10.75 10.99 -9.21
CA PHE A 95 -9.63 10.09 -8.97
C PHE A 95 -8.52 10.30 -10.03
N LEU A 96 -7.43 9.55 -9.93
CA LEU A 96 -6.33 9.59 -10.89
C LEU A 96 -6.85 9.37 -12.33
N ALA A 97 -6.23 9.98 -13.32
CA ALA A 97 -6.53 9.72 -14.73
C ALA A 97 -6.33 8.22 -15.03
N TYR A 98 -7.27 7.60 -15.72
CA TYR A 98 -7.23 6.13 -15.94
C TYR A 98 -6.04 5.71 -16.81
N GLN A 99 -5.51 6.60 -17.64
CA GLN A 99 -4.33 6.36 -18.47
C GLN A 99 -3.04 6.22 -17.64
N GLU A 100 -3.01 6.78 -16.41
CA GLU A 100 -1.84 6.79 -15.54
C GLU A 100 -1.83 5.66 -14.50
N LEU A 101 -2.90 4.87 -14.42
CA LEU A 101 -3.10 3.88 -13.36
C LEU A 101 -1.96 2.87 -13.23
N ALA A 102 -1.50 2.32 -14.36
CA ALA A 102 -0.44 1.32 -14.35
C ALA A 102 0.87 1.91 -13.84
N THR A 103 1.33 3.01 -14.43
CA THR A 103 2.58 3.68 -14.04
C THR A 103 2.55 4.11 -12.58
N TRP A 104 1.45 4.73 -12.13
CA TRP A 104 1.29 5.17 -10.76
C TRP A 104 1.41 4.01 -9.74
N LEU A 105 0.73 2.90 -10.02
CA LEU A 105 0.76 1.74 -9.13
C LEU A 105 2.10 0.98 -9.18
N ASP A 106 2.79 0.99 -10.31
CA ASP A 106 4.14 0.44 -10.42
C ASP A 106 5.17 1.29 -9.67
N ASP A 107 5.01 2.63 -9.66
CA ASP A 107 5.79 3.54 -8.82
C ASP A 107 5.53 3.31 -7.33
N VAL A 108 4.28 3.06 -6.93
CA VAL A 108 3.96 2.60 -5.56
C VAL A 108 4.73 1.32 -5.22
N GLY A 109 4.72 0.34 -6.12
CA GLY A 109 5.46 -0.91 -5.96
C GLY A 109 6.97 -0.70 -5.85
N GLY A 110 7.52 0.22 -6.64
CA GLY A 110 8.94 0.61 -6.56
C GLY A 110 9.31 1.14 -5.18
N ARG A 111 8.48 2.04 -4.61
CA ARG A 111 8.68 2.58 -3.25
C ARG A 111 8.55 1.50 -2.19
N VAL A 112 7.55 0.63 -2.28
CA VAL A 112 7.37 -0.48 -1.32
C VAL A 112 8.59 -1.39 -1.28
N ARG A 113 9.14 -1.77 -2.44
CA ARG A 113 10.32 -2.63 -2.53
C ARG A 113 11.61 -1.94 -2.06
N GLY A 114 11.67 -0.62 -2.12
CA GLY A 114 12.82 0.17 -1.65
C GLY A 114 12.93 0.33 -0.14
N LEU A 115 11.96 -0.16 0.65
CA LEU A 115 11.89 -0.02 2.09
C LEU A 115 12.10 -1.36 2.81
N ASP A 116 12.80 -1.32 3.94
CA ASP A 116 12.89 -2.48 4.85
C ASP A 116 11.76 -2.43 5.88
N TRP A 117 10.64 -3.02 5.53
CA TRP A 117 9.44 -3.08 6.38
C TRP A 117 9.66 -3.86 7.67
N SER A 118 10.60 -4.82 7.68
CA SER A 118 10.80 -5.75 8.80
C SER A 118 11.43 -5.09 10.02
N THR A 119 12.18 -4.00 9.83
CA THR A 119 12.92 -3.29 10.88
C THR A 119 12.35 -1.91 11.19
N MET A 120 11.28 -1.49 10.50
CA MET A 120 10.70 -0.16 10.69
C MET A 120 10.24 0.07 12.12
N ALA A 121 10.55 1.26 12.66
CA ALA A 121 9.89 1.74 13.87
C ALA A 121 8.40 1.99 13.60
N ARG A 122 7.56 1.86 14.64
CA ARG A 122 6.09 2.00 14.49
C ARG A 122 5.66 3.29 13.81
N ARG A 123 6.29 4.41 14.13
CA ARG A 123 5.98 5.70 13.51
C ARG A 123 6.27 5.70 12.01
N GLU A 124 7.43 5.20 11.63
CA GLU A 124 7.85 5.09 10.23
C GLU A 124 6.92 4.15 9.45
N PHE A 125 6.54 3.01 10.05
CA PHE A 125 5.55 2.12 9.47
C PHE A 125 4.22 2.83 9.21
N VAL A 126 3.68 3.56 10.20
CA VAL A 126 2.41 4.29 10.07
C VAL A 126 2.50 5.38 8.99
N GLU A 127 3.61 6.09 8.89
CA GLU A 127 3.84 7.09 7.84
C GLU A 127 3.81 6.44 6.44
N ASN A 128 4.58 5.37 6.25
CA ASN A 128 4.68 4.69 4.95
C ASN A 128 3.41 3.96 4.54
N ILE A 129 2.77 3.23 5.46
CA ILE A 129 1.51 2.52 5.14
C ILE A 129 0.38 3.49 4.80
N SER A 130 0.36 4.66 5.43
CA SER A 130 -0.62 5.72 5.15
C SER A 130 -0.40 6.33 3.77
N ALA A 131 0.85 6.53 3.37
CA ALA A 131 1.20 7.03 2.06
C ALA A 131 0.82 6.02 0.96
N VAL A 132 1.18 4.74 1.13
CA VAL A 132 0.81 3.68 0.20
C VAL A 132 -0.71 3.54 0.09
N TYR A 133 -1.44 3.56 1.22
CA TYR A 133 -2.90 3.53 1.19
C TYR A 133 -3.48 4.71 0.42
N ALA A 134 -3.01 5.93 0.69
CA ALA A 134 -3.52 7.14 0.06
C ALA A 134 -3.31 7.10 -1.46
N ASP A 135 -2.16 6.64 -1.93
CA ASP A 135 -1.85 6.51 -3.35
C ASP A 135 -2.71 5.45 -4.04
N VAL A 136 -2.91 4.28 -3.43
CA VAL A 136 -3.80 3.23 -3.96
C VAL A 136 -5.26 3.69 -3.96
N ASN A 137 -5.68 4.42 -2.91
CA ASN A 137 -7.03 4.97 -2.83
C ASN A 137 -7.29 6.05 -3.88
N VAL A 138 -6.31 6.92 -4.15
CA VAL A 138 -6.40 7.97 -5.18
C VAL A 138 -6.37 7.37 -6.60
N ALA A 139 -5.60 6.31 -6.81
CA ALA A 139 -5.64 5.57 -8.06
C ALA A 139 -7.05 5.04 -8.36
N HIS A 140 -7.74 4.47 -7.39
CA HIS A 140 -9.10 3.92 -7.51
C HIS A 140 -9.29 3.12 -8.81
N PRO A 141 -8.46 2.09 -9.03
CA PRO A 141 -8.17 1.63 -10.39
C PRO A 141 -9.29 0.79 -11.03
N PHE A 142 -10.28 0.38 -10.26
CA PHE A 142 -11.35 -0.49 -10.77
C PHE A 142 -12.70 0.22 -10.83
N ARG A 143 -13.63 -0.36 -11.60
CA ARG A 143 -15.00 0.15 -11.67
C ARG A 143 -15.74 0.02 -10.33
N GLU A 144 -15.53 -1.08 -9.60
CA GLU A 144 -16.14 -1.40 -8.30
C GLU A 144 -15.14 -2.23 -7.49
N GLY A 145 -15.32 -2.40 -6.17
CA GLY A 145 -14.50 -3.27 -5.35
C GLY A 145 -13.15 -2.68 -4.89
N ASN A 146 -12.86 -1.42 -5.19
CA ASN A 146 -11.59 -0.77 -4.85
C ASN A 146 -11.29 -0.81 -3.34
N GLY A 147 -12.29 -0.54 -2.50
CA GLY A 147 -12.08 -0.46 -1.06
C GLY A 147 -11.63 -1.78 -0.43
N VAL A 148 -12.18 -2.91 -0.87
CA VAL A 148 -11.79 -4.24 -0.34
C VAL A 148 -10.44 -4.67 -0.90
N ALA A 149 -10.19 -4.46 -2.20
CA ALA A 149 -8.90 -4.78 -2.81
C ALA A 149 -7.76 -3.97 -2.16
N CYS A 150 -7.99 -2.67 -1.93
CA CYS A 150 -7.04 -1.81 -1.24
C CYS A 150 -6.78 -2.28 0.21
N LYS A 151 -7.82 -2.58 0.99
CA LYS A 151 -7.64 -3.07 2.37
C LYS A 151 -6.85 -4.37 2.41
N LEU A 152 -7.14 -5.31 1.52
CA LEU A 152 -6.44 -6.58 1.46
C LEU A 152 -4.97 -6.39 1.05
N PHE A 153 -4.71 -5.53 0.06
CA PHE A 153 -3.36 -5.15 -0.34
C PHE A 153 -2.55 -4.56 0.83
N ILE A 154 -3.15 -3.64 1.58
CA ILE A 154 -2.54 -3.02 2.76
C ILE A 154 -2.34 -4.03 3.90
N SER A 155 -3.28 -4.95 4.12
CA SER A 155 -3.12 -6.03 5.11
C SER A 155 -1.93 -6.91 4.77
N GLN A 156 -1.81 -7.35 3.51
CA GLN A 156 -0.67 -8.16 3.08
C GLN A 156 0.65 -7.39 3.14
N LEU A 157 0.64 -6.08 2.86
CA LEU A 157 1.82 -5.24 3.04
C LEU A 157 2.25 -5.17 4.50
N SER A 158 1.28 -5.05 5.43
CA SER A 158 1.60 -5.02 6.87
C SER A 158 2.23 -6.31 7.38
N GLU A 159 2.04 -7.44 6.68
CA GLU A 159 2.66 -8.72 7.05
C GLU A 159 4.18 -8.75 6.84
N LEU A 160 4.74 -7.81 6.06
CA LEU A 160 6.19 -7.64 5.93
C LEU A 160 6.83 -6.98 7.16
N SER A 161 6.03 -6.50 8.11
CA SER A 161 6.45 -5.73 9.27
C SER A 161 6.09 -6.44 10.58
N PRO A 162 6.65 -6.02 11.72
CA PRO A 162 6.24 -6.52 13.04
C PRO A 162 4.86 -6.00 13.48
N TYR A 163 4.12 -5.29 12.61
CA TYR A 163 2.85 -4.67 12.95
C TYR A 163 1.67 -5.34 12.24
N GLU A 164 0.49 -5.26 12.90
CA GLU A 164 -0.79 -5.64 12.33
C GLU A 164 -1.77 -4.47 12.33
N ILE A 165 -2.70 -4.48 11.38
CA ILE A 165 -3.73 -3.45 11.23
C ILE A 165 -5.07 -4.03 11.65
N ARG A 166 -5.65 -3.50 12.72
CA ARG A 166 -6.94 -3.95 13.27
C ARG A 166 -8.08 -3.06 12.78
N TYR A 167 -8.67 -3.42 11.65
CA TYR A 167 -9.77 -2.66 11.02
C TYR A 167 -11.05 -2.61 11.87
N ASP A 168 -11.23 -3.54 12.81
CA ASP A 168 -12.33 -3.56 13.79
C ASP A 168 -12.26 -2.40 14.82
N ARG A 169 -11.10 -1.72 14.92
CA ARG A 169 -10.86 -0.59 15.83
C ARG A 169 -11.22 0.78 15.24
N VAL A 170 -11.83 0.82 14.05
CA VAL A 170 -12.28 2.05 13.40
C VAL A 170 -13.68 1.88 12.82
N SER A 171 -14.56 2.87 13.04
CA SER A 171 -15.89 2.83 12.43
C SER A 171 -15.81 3.06 10.91
N LYS A 172 -16.81 2.55 10.19
CA LYS A 172 -16.93 2.73 8.75
C LYS A 172 -16.97 4.22 8.36
N GLU A 173 -17.70 5.03 9.11
CA GLU A 173 -17.87 6.46 8.85
C GLU A 173 -16.54 7.20 8.96
N ARG A 174 -15.76 6.90 10.02
CA ARG A 174 -14.43 7.50 10.21
C ARG A 174 -13.46 7.08 9.13
N TRP A 175 -13.48 5.81 8.75
CA TRP A 175 -12.68 5.31 7.65
C TRP A 175 -13.03 6.00 6.33
N ASP A 176 -14.32 6.05 5.98
CA ASP A 176 -14.79 6.64 4.72
C ASP A 176 -14.52 8.15 4.65
N GLN A 177 -14.61 8.86 5.79
CA GLN A 177 -14.25 10.27 5.89
C GLN A 177 -12.76 10.49 5.63
N ALA A 178 -11.90 9.74 6.32
CA ALA A 178 -10.46 9.85 6.16
C ALA A 178 -10.01 9.45 4.75
N ALA A 179 -10.54 8.34 4.22
CA ALA A 179 -10.28 7.90 2.85
C ALA A 179 -10.71 8.95 1.80
N GLY A 180 -11.88 9.59 1.99
CA GLY A 180 -12.34 10.67 1.11
C GLY A 180 -11.49 11.94 1.20
N ALA A 181 -10.82 12.16 2.33
CA ALA A 181 -9.92 13.30 2.55
C ALA A 181 -8.51 13.07 1.98
N THR A 182 -8.15 11.86 1.56
CA THR A 182 -6.90 11.61 0.81
C THR A 182 -6.95 12.18 -0.61
N LEU A 183 -8.15 12.35 -1.17
CA LEU A 183 -8.34 12.93 -2.50
C LEU A 183 -8.11 14.45 -2.46
N PRO A 184 -7.19 14.96 -3.30
CA PRO A 184 -7.01 16.41 -3.45
C PRO A 184 -8.27 17.05 -4.04
N PRO A 185 -8.43 18.37 -3.90
CA PRO A 185 -9.47 19.09 -4.63
C PRO A 185 -9.19 19.03 -6.14
N GLY A 186 -10.26 19.02 -6.95
CA GLY A 186 -10.18 19.05 -8.41
C GLY A 186 -10.78 17.81 -9.08
N ARG A 187 -10.93 17.90 -10.40
CA ARG A 187 -11.57 16.87 -11.22
C ARG A 187 -10.63 15.73 -11.63
N ILE A 188 -9.33 15.90 -11.44
CA ILE A 188 -8.31 14.87 -11.68
C ILE A 188 -7.33 14.98 -10.51
N ALA A 189 -7.10 13.87 -9.84
CA ALA A 189 -6.09 13.80 -8.79
C ALA A 189 -4.69 13.74 -9.41
N THR A 190 -3.79 14.57 -8.92
CA THR A 190 -2.36 14.61 -9.31
C THR A 190 -1.44 14.22 -8.17
N GLY A 191 -1.99 13.77 -7.07
CA GLY A 191 -1.28 13.35 -5.88
C GLY A 191 -2.25 12.83 -4.81
N ALA A 192 -1.74 12.41 -3.69
CA ALA A 192 -2.52 11.92 -2.55
C ALA A 192 -2.12 12.66 -1.27
N ASN A 193 -3.10 12.87 -0.38
CA ASN A 193 -2.86 13.38 0.97
C ASN A 193 -2.89 12.21 1.98
N PRO A 194 -1.76 11.75 2.53
CA PRO A 194 -1.74 10.63 3.46
C PRO A 194 -2.22 10.98 4.88
N TRP A 195 -2.16 12.25 5.28
CA TRP A 195 -2.37 12.67 6.67
C TRP A 195 -3.71 12.29 7.29
N PRO A 196 -4.86 12.34 6.60
CA PRO A 196 -6.11 11.87 7.16
C PRO A 196 -6.08 10.39 7.53
N MET A 197 -5.39 9.56 6.74
CA MET A 197 -5.23 8.15 7.02
C MET A 197 -4.13 7.86 8.03
N TYR A 198 -3.11 8.70 8.14
CA TYR A 198 -2.12 8.60 9.21
C TYR A 198 -2.79 8.58 10.58
N ALA A 199 -3.69 9.52 10.86
CA ALA A 199 -4.43 9.56 12.12
C ALA A 199 -5.32 8.32 12.37
N VAL A 200 -5.75 7.65 11.32
CA VAL A 200 -6.49 6.38 11.42
C VAL A 200 -5.53 5.23 11.68
N PHE A 201 -4.50 5.06 10.86
CA PHE A 201 -3.54 3.96 10.99
C PHE A 201 -2.78 4.03 12.32
N GLU A 202 -2.47 5.22 12.82
CA GLU A 202 -1.85 5.38 14.14
C GLU A 202 -2.68 4.72 15.26
N ARG A 203 -4.01 4.76 15.16
CA ARG A 203 -4.91 4.18 16.16
C ARG A 203 -5.16 2.69 16.01
N ILE A 204 -5.04 2.17 14.80
CA ILE A 204 -5.41 0.78 14.48
C ILE A 204 -4.21 -0.12 14.19
N THR A 205 -2.98 0.41 14.30
CA THR A 205 -1.72 -0.34 14.17
C THR A 205 -1.25 -0.80 15.53
N PHE A 206 -1.04 -2.10 15.66
CA PHE A 206 -0.57 -2.76 16.87
C PHE A 206 0.67 -3.59 16.56
N GLU A 207 1.49 -3.86 17.57
CA GLU A 207 2.56 -4.85 17.43
C GLU A 207 1.92 -6.23 17.25
N ARG A 208 2.45 -6.99 16.31
CA ARG A 208 2.01 -8.36 16.07
C ARG A 208 2.47 -9.22 17.24
N GLU A 209 1.54 -9.88 17.90
CA GLU A 209 1.86 -10.85 18.94
C GLU A 209 2.69 -11.99 18.33
N ALA A 210 3.86 -12.25 18.91
CA ALA A 210 4.62 -13.44 18.52
C ALA A 210 3.74 -14.68 18.76
N PRO A 211 3.71 -15.65 17.83
CA PRO A 211 3.00 -16.90 18.06
C PRO A 211 3.36 -17.46 19.44
N ALA A 212 2.38 -17.75 20.27
CA ALA A 212 2.57 -18.14 21.68
C ALA A 212 3.65 -19.22 21.86
N GLY A 213 3.78 -20.15 20.90
CA GLY A 213 4.81 -21.18 20.89
C GLY A 213 6.23 -20.67 20.65
N LEU A 214 6.44 -19.60 19.89
CA LEU A 214 7.77 -19.03 19.66
C LEU A 214 8.26 -18.22 20.87
N ALA A 215 7.37 -17.50 21.54
CA ALA A 215 7.71 -16.77 22.77
C ALA A 215 8.04 -17.75 23.91
N GLU A 216 7.34 -18.86 24.01
CA GLU A 216 7.62 -19.91 24.99
C GLU A 216 8.90 -20.69 24.66
N ALA A 217 9.13 -21.05 23.40
CA ALA A 217 10.37 -21.65 22.94
C ALA A 217 11.59 -20.75 23.18
N ALA A 218 11.46 -19.44 22.92
CA ALA A 218 12.52 -18.47 23.21
C ALA A 218 12.80 -18.34 24.72
N ARG A 219 11.78 -18.37 25.58
CA ARG A 219 11.93 -18.40 27.04
C ARG A 219 12.60 -19.68 27.53
N LEU A 220 12.18 -20.83 27.00
CA LEU A 220 12.76 -22.12 27.33
C LEU A 220 14.22 -22.21 26.88
N HIS A 221 14.53 -21.71 25.69
CA HIS A 221 15.90 -21.63 25.18
C HIS A 221 16.78 -20.72 26.04
N ALA A 222 16.29 -19.53 26.39
CA ALA A 222 17.01 -18.59 27.25
C ALA A 222 17.22 -19.14 28.66
N SER A 223 16.28 -19.96 29.17
CA SER A 223 16.40 -20.64 30.47
C SER A 223 17.35 -21.83 30.44
N ALA A 224 17.40 -22.56 29.30
CA ALA A 224 18.27 -23.73 29.14
C ALA A 224 19.74 -23.35 28.86
N TYR A 225 20.00 -22.16 28.31
CA TYR A 225 21.33 -21.67 27.93
C TYR A 225 21.59 -20.26 28.45
N PRO A 226 21.71 -20.07 29.79
CA PRO A 226 21.88 -18.75 30.38
C PRO A 226 23.19 -18.03 30.00
N GLU A 227 24.19 -18.75 29.51
CA GLU A 227 25.52 -18.22 29.18
C GLU A 227 25.66 -17.67 27.76
N GLN A 228 24.63 -17.79 26.89
CA GLN A 228 24.65 -17.23 25.53
C GLN A 228 24.14 -15.76 25.44
N ARG A 229 24.22 -15.00 26.52
CA ARG A 229 24.15 -13.55 26.40
C ARG A 229 25.43 -13.10 25.71
N VAL A 230 25.32 -12.75 24.42
CA VAL A 230 26.37 -12.10 23.65
C VAL A 230 26.80 -10.86 24.45
N GLY A 231 27.90 -11.00 25.18
CA GLY A 231 28.53 -9.88 25.87
C GLY A 231 28.96 -8.89 24.79
N SER A 232 28.43 -7.71 24.82
CA SER A 232 29.02 -6.55 24.16
C SER A 232 30.44 -6.42 24.67
N GLN A 233 31.40 -6.84 23.84
CA GLN A 233 32.81 -6.60 24.13
C GLN A 233 33.03 -5.09 24.13
N PRO A 234 33.66 -4.52 25.17
CA PRO A 234 34.05 -3.12 25.15
C PRO A 234 35.09 -2.95 24.03
N THR A 235 34.83 -2.05 23.11
CA THR A 235 35.76 -1.58 22.09
C THR A 235 37.03 -1.12 22.76
N ALA A 236 38.13 -1.86 22.60
CA ALA A 236 39.45 -1.46 23.01
C ALA A 236 39.82 -0.17 22.25
N THR A 237 39.93 0.91 22.99
CA THR A 237 40.50 2.18 22.54
C THR A 237 41.96 1.93 22.19
N ARG A 238 42.28 1.92 20.91
CA ARG A 238 43.64 1.82 20.40
C ARG A 238 44.26 3.22 20.50
N GLU A 239 45.09 3.42 21.55
CA GLU A 239 45.97 4.57 21.64
C GLU A 239 46.87 4.66 20.41
N LEU A 240 46.76 5.73 19.64
CA LEU A 240 47.67 6.07 18.56
C LEU A 240 48.91 6.72 19.22
N GLY A 241 49.99 5.92 19.25
CA GLY A 241 51.32 6.40 19.65
C GLY A 241 51.83 7.48 18.66
N GLU A 242 52.36 8.51 19.25
CA GLU A 242 53.09 9.58 18.57
C GLU A 242 54.24 9.05 17.74
N GLN A 243 54.38 9.51 16.52
CA GLN A 243 55.62 9.42 15.75
C GLN A 243 56.12 10.82 15.36
N PRO A 244 57.44 11.05 15.39
CA PRO A 244 58.05 12.38 15.40
C PRO A 244 58.18 12.99 13.98
N GLU A 245 58.22 14.32 14.01
CA GLU A 245 58.49 15.19 12.87
C GLU A 245 59.76 14.85 12.09
N ARG A 246 59.69 14.87 10.78
CA ARG A 246 60.86 15.13 9.88
C ARG A 246 60.50 16.07 8.76
N ASN A 247 61.02 17.29 8.91
CA ASN A 247 61.61 18.22 7.92
C ASN A 247 60.94 18.40 6.53
N ARG A 248 60.57 19.66 6.33
CA ARG A 248 60.50 20.37 5.02
C ARG A 248 61.89 20.51 4.35
N PRO A 249 61.97 20.76 3.04
CA PRO A 249 62.19 22.12 2.55
C PRO A 249 61.35 22.58 1.34
N HIS A 250 61.11 23.86 1.32
CA HIS A 250 60.93 24.91 0.33
C HIS A 250 60.96 24.61 -1.18
N GLY A 251 60.15 25.39 -1.88
CA GLY A 251 60.25 25.78 -3.29
C GLY A 251 58.87 26.16 -3.82
N GLU A 252 58.53 27.41 -3.76
CA GLU A 252 58.46 28.48 -4.76
C GLU A 252 57.39 28.32 -5.85
N GLN A 253 56.37 29.24 -5.77
CA GLN A 253 56.00 30.29 -6.74
C GLN A 253 55.50 29.86 -8.12
N ASN A 254 54.34 30.18 -8.56
CA ASN A 254 53.93 31.41 -9.22
C ASN A 254 52.56 31.27 -9.92
N HIS A 255 51.73 32.22 -9.65
CA HIS A 255 51.03 33.16 -10.55
C HIS A 255 49.96 32.72 -11.56
N ASN A 256 48.96 33.57 -11.51
CA ASN A 256 48.00 34.01 -12.54
C ASN A 256 46.85 33.07 -12.92
N GLY A 257 45.60 33.51 -12.93
CA GLY A 257 44.99 34.79 -13.10
C GLY A 257 43.84 34.64 -14.09
N HIS A 258 42.76 35.39 -13.89
CA HIS A 258 41.63 35.64 -14.79
C HIS A 258 40.48 34.62 -14.77
N SER A 259 39.31 34.94 -14.19
CA SER A 259 38.29 35.98 -14.51
C SER A 259 37.47 35.73 -15.78
N LEU A 260 36.13 35.78 -15.56
CA LEU A 260 35.04 36.07 -16.53
C LEU A 260 34.57 34.90 -17.41
N ALA A 261 33.39 34.42 -17.32
CA ALA A 261 32.03 34.90 -17.58
C ALA A 261 31.01 33.92 -17.07
#